data_9593d4ac9e02fb4680b9b82c2a4d3660
#
_entry.id   9593d4ac9e02fb4680b9b82c2a4d3660
#
_cell.length_a   1.000
_cell.length_b   1.000
_cell.length_c   1.000
_cell.angle_alpha   90.00
_cell.angle_beta   90.00
_cell.angle_gamma   90.00
#
_symmetry.space_group_name_H-M   'P 1'
#
loop_
_entity.id
_entity.type
_entity.pdbx_description
1 polymer ?
#
loop_
_entity_poly.entity_id
_entity_poly.type
_entity_poly.pdbx_seq_one_letter_code
_entity_poly.pdbx_strand_id
1 'polypeptide(L)'
;AAFIMEASTGESLCDPFFFKNNKEGFKKLYTELNKYSKNELLIGMEDTGHYNFAIESSLLAEGYKVALINPITTKSLRKASLKSVKSDKEDALLITKALLDKAYYRIISIQDEKLKEAKELTRYRTQLTLEMNRKKNVLQRHIDIVFPEFNTLFNNEYTITYLNILRKYSDAYTIAHTDIRSLRKCFKYCNSFSAEELKELASNSVGIHDVSISFIIQSVISSIDLINSQIEELDKKIEELAITQASSITSIPGISIITGTSILAELGDISKYSNAGKVIKFAGVNPYISESGKFSADKTAITKKGSKYLRATLYQVIIPV
;
A
#
# COMPACT_ATOMS: atom_id res chain seq x y z
N ALA A 1 16.79 -2.65 -22.46
CA ALA A 1 17.86 -2.05 -23.26
C ALA A 1 18.66 -1.07 -22.41
N ALA A 2 19.93 -0.87 -22.72
CA ALA A 2 20.80 0.15 -22.14
C ALA A 2 21.49 0.93 -23.25
N PHE A 3 21.88 2.16 -22.92
CA PHE A 3 22.55 3.08 -23.82
C PHE A 3 23.51 3.95 -23.00
N ILE A 4 24.70 4.25 -23.53
CA ILE A 4 25.71 5.08 -22.86
C ILE A 4 26.02 6.28 -23.75
N MET A 5 26.07 7.46 -23.17
CA MET A 5 26.26 8.72 -23.85
C MET A 5 27.21 9.60 -23.04
N GLU A 6 28.07 10.35 -23.75
CA GLU A 6 28.86 11.41 -23.14
C GLU A 6 27.98 12.60 -22.75
N ALA A 7 28.04 13.02 -21.51
CA ALA A 7 27.14 14.06 -20.99
C ALA A 7 27.47 15.46 -21.53
N SER A 8 28.75 15.74 -21.84
CA SER A 8 29.21 17.07 -22.29
C SER A 8 28.91 17.31 -23.77
N THR A 9 29.02 16.29 -24.61
CA THR A 9 28.86 16.40 -26.08
C THR A 9 27.51 15.88 -26.57
N GLY A 10 26.87 14.98 -25.80
CA GLY A 10 25.67 14.25 -26.23
C GLY A 10 25.96 13.14 -27.22
N GLU A 11 27.25 12.78 -27.42
CA GLU A 11 27.65 11.74 -28.34
C GLU A 11 27.41 10.34 -27.76
N SER A 12 27.04 9.40 -28.63
CA SER A 12 26.88 8.00 -28.29
C SER A 12 28.25 7.33 -28.07
N LEU A 13 28.45 6.76 -26.90
CA LEU A 13 29.69 6.00 -26.58
C LEU A 13 29.55 4.51 -26.89
N CYS A 14 28.34 4.01 -27.10
CA CYS A 14 28.07 2.66 -27.55
C CYS A 14 26.73 2.57 -28.27
N ASP A 15 26.53 1.54 -29.07
CA ASP A 15 25.22 1.19 -29.60
C ASP A 15 24.29 0.69 -28.48
N PRO A 16 22.98 0.93 -28.59
CA PRO A 16 22.01 0.38 -27.63
C PRO A 16 22.14 -1.15 -27.56
N PHE A 17 22.33 -1.67 -26.36
CA PHE A 17 22.50 -3.10 -26.13
C PHE A 17 21.40 -3.64 -25.20
N PHE A 18 21.14 -4.94 -25.29
CA PHE A 18 20.16 -5.64 -24.47
C PHE A 18 20.84 -6.58 -23.48
N PHE A 19 20.31 -6.60 -22.27
CA PHE A 19 20.67 -7.56 -21.23
C PHE A 19 19.40 -8.10 -20.56
N LYS A 20 19.47 -9.33 -20.07
CA LYS A 20 18.38 -9.97 -19.32
C LYS A 20 18.45 -9.57 -17.86
N ASN A 21 17.29 -9.55 -17.18
CA ASN A 21 17.22 -9.33 -15.73
C ASN A 21 17.54 -10.64 -14.99
N ASN A 22 18.79 -11.10 -15.14
CA ASN A 22 19.36 -12.28 -14.50
C ASN A 22 20.88 -12.11 -14.34
N LYS A 23 21.53 -13.06 -13.66
CA LYS A 23 22.97 -13.00 -13.33
C LYS A 23 23.86 -12.82 -14.56
N GLU A 24 23.56 -13.51 -15.67
CA GLU A 24 24.33 -13.39 -16.92
C GLU A 24 24.15 -12.03 -17.58
N GLY A 25 22.90 -11.53 -17.59
CA GLY A 25 22.60 -10.21 -18.14
C GLY A 25 23.25 -9.09 -17.31
N PHE A 26 23.28 -9.20 -15.98
CA PHE A 26 23.98 -8.25 -15.12
C PHE A 26 25.48 -8.30 -15.36
N LYS A 27 26.07 -9.49 -15.51
CA LYS A 27 27.49 -9.62 -15.89
C LYS A 27 27.81 -8.90 -17.22
N LYS A 28 26.95 -9.05 -18.23
CA LYS A 28 27.06 -8.32 -19.50
C LYS A 28 26.98 -6.81 -19.29
N LEU A 29 26.04 -6.32 -18.50
CA LEU A 29 25.91 -4.90 -18.17
C LEU A 29 27.16 -4.37 -17.49
N TYR A 30 27.69 -5.06 -16.48
CA TYR A 30 28.89 -4.67 -15.77
C TYR A 30 30.15 -4.70 -16.68
N THR A 31 30.21 -5.61 -17.63
CA THR A 31 31.31 -5.61 -18.63
C THR A 31 31.31 -4.32 -19.44
N GLU A 32 30.16 -3.79 -19.80
CA GLU A 32 30.05 -2.50 -20.50
C GLU A 32 30.35 -1.31 -19.59
N LEU A 33 29.79 -1.30 -18.37
CA LEU A 33 29.98 -0.20 -17.41
C LEU A 33 31.42 -0.08 -16.92
N ASN A 34 32.16 -1.20 -16.76
CA ASN A 34 33.55 -1.23 -16.29
C ASN A 34 34.55 -0.65 -17.31
N LYS A 35 34.11 -0.30 -18.52
CA LYS A 35 34.93 0.46 -19.47
C LYS A 35 35.12 1.92 -19.05
N TYR A 36 34.32 2.39 -18.09
CA TYR A 36 34.27 3.77 -17.62
C TYR A 36 34.49 3.84 -16.10
N SER A 37 34.97 4.99 -15.61
CA SER A 37 35.14 5.21 -14.17
C SER A 37 33.76 5.29 -13.46
N LYS A 38 33.58 4.51 -12.37
CA LYS A 38 32.33 4.49 -11.61
C LYS A 38 31.91 5.90 -11.11
N ASN A 39 32.89 6.75 -10.78
CA ASN A 39 32.63 8.08 -10.27
C ASN A 39 32.07 9.06 -11.32
N GLU A 40 32.36 8.78 -12.59
CA GLU A 40 31.92 9.57 -13.74
C GLU A 40 30.59 9.09 -14.32
N LEU A 41 30.16 7.87 -13.94
CA LEU A 41 28.89 7.29 -14.40
C LEU A 41 27.71 7.74 -13.55
N LEU A 42 26.66 8.20 -14.22
CA LEU A 42 25.32 8.33 -13.66
C LEU A 42 24.39 7.39 -14.41
N ILE A 43 23.82 6.41 -13.71
CA ILE A 43 22.97 5.39 -14.31
C ILE A 43 21.52 5.73 -14.04
N GLY A 44 20.74 6.00 -15.09
CA GLY A 44 19.33 6.31 -15.00
C GLY A 44 18.44 5.16 -15.40
N MET A 45 17.31 5.04 -14.72
CA MET A 45 16.23 4.13 -15.09
C MET A 45 14.87 4.72 -14.80
N GLU A 46 13.85 4.24 -15.49
CA GLU A 46 12.47 4.64 -15.22
C GLU A 46 11.95 3.96 -13.95
N ASP A 47 11.27 4.70 -13.09
CA ASP A 47 10.64 4.18 -11.85
C ASP A 47 9.34 3.42 -12.20
N THR A 48 9.48 2.25 -12.83
CA THR A 48 8.38 1.42 -13.36
C THR A 48 8.05 0.20 -12.49
N GLY A 49 7.76 0.41 -11.22
CA GLY A 49 7.30 -0.64 -10.31
C GLY A 49 8.43 -1.63 -9.93
N HIS A 50 8.18 -2.93 -10.03
CA HIS A 50 9.08 -3.96 -9.48
C HIS A 50 10.21 -4.42 -10.43
N TYR A 51 10.15 -4.08 -11.71
CA TYR A 51 11.10 -4.59 -12.70
C TYR A 51 12.51 -4.06 -12.55
N ASN A 52 12.67 -2.87 -11.98
CA ASN A 52 13.97 -2.23 -11.77
C ASN A 52 14.62 -2.59 -10.44
N PHE A 53 13.91 -3.19 -9.47
CA PHE A 53 14.45 -3.41 -8.11
C PHE A 53 15.73 -4.24 -8.09
N ALA A 54 15.78 -5.36 -8.82
CA ALA A 54 16.94 -6.23 -8.80
C ALA A 54 18.20 -5.54 -9.37
N ILE A 55 18.06 -4.82 -10.49
CA ILE A 55 19.17 -4.10 -11.09
C ILE A 55 19.58 -2.86 -10.30
N GLU A 56 18.60 -2.15 -9.74
CA GLU A 56 18.82 -0.99 -8.88
C GLU A 56 19.63 -1.37 -7.64
N SER A 57 19.18 -2.37 -6.88
CA SER A 57 19.88 -2.87 -5.69
C SER A 57 21.29 -3.38 -6.03
N SER A 58 21.46 -4.10 -7.15
CA SER A 58 22.75 -4.57 -7.61
C SER A 58 23.71 -3.43 -7.93
N LEU A 59 23.25 -2.39 -8.62
CA LEU A 59 24.08 -1.22 -8.96
C LEU A 59 24.46 -0.40 -7.73
N LEU A 60 23.53 -0.21 -6.77
CA LEU A 60 23.82 0.47 -5.52
C LEU A 60 24.83 -0.30 -4.66
N ALA A 61 24.70 -1.62 -4.57
CA ALA A 61 25.64 -2.49 -3.84
C ALA A 61 27.06 -2.42 -4.44
N GLU A 62 27.17 -2.28 -5.76
CA GLU A 62 28.43 -2.07 -6.46
C GLU A 62 28.96 -0.63 -6.36
N GLY A 63 28.24 0.29 -5.73
CA GLY A 63 28.65 1.67 -5.51
C GLY A 63 28.46 2.62 -6.69
N TYR A 64 27.62 2.28 -7.67
CA TYR A 64 27.27 3.20 -8.75
C TYR A 64 26.29 4.29 -8.28
N LYS A 65 26.35 5.46 -8.90
CA LYS A 65 25.33 6.51 -8.74
C LYS A 65 24.12 6.15 -9.60
N VAL A 66 22.99 5.89 -8.94
CA VAL A 66 21.75 5.50 -9.61
C VAL A 66 20.72 6.61 -9.49
N ALA A 67 20.04 6.92 -10.60
CA ALA A 67 19.01 7.93 -10.71
C ALA A 67 17.70 7.32 -11.21
N LEU A 68 16.59 7.69 -10.59
CA LEU A 68 15.24 7.32 -11.02
C LEU A 68 14.54 8.49 -11.70
N ILE A 69 13.89 8.16 -12.82
CA ILE A 69 13.10 9.10 -13.64
C ILE A 69 11.63 8.72 -13.54
N ASN A 70 10.79 9.73 -13.29
CA ASN A 70 9.34 9.49 -13.20
C ASN A 70 8.78 9.08 -14.57
N PRO A 71 7.96 8.01 -14.67
CA PRO A 71 7.30 7.59 -15.92
C PRO A 71 6.48 8.67 -16.62
N ILE A 72 5.95 9.64 -15.85
CA ILE A 72 5.24 10.79 -16.42
C ILE A 72 6.21 11.69 -17.21
N THR A 73 7.44 11.86 -16.71
CA THR A 73 8.47 12.64 -17.38
C THR A 73 8.90 11.99 -18.69
N THR A 74 9.21 10.70 -18.68
CA THR A 74 9.56 9.97 -19.92
C THR A 74 8.43 9.99 -20.94
N LYS A 75 7.18 9.85 -20.48
CA LYS A 75 5.99 9.98 -21.34
C LYS A 75 5.83 11.38 -21.94
N SER A 76 6.13 12.43 -21.17
CA SER A 76 6.04 13.82 -21.64
C SER A 76 7.15 14.13 -22.64
N LEU A 77 8.38 13.70 -22.37
CA LEU A 77 9.52 13.84 -23.28
C LEU A 77 9.29 13.09 -24.58
N ARG A 78 8.69 11.89 -24.54
CA ARG A 78 8.32 11.14 -25.75
C ARG A 78 7.29 11.87 -26.58
N LYS A 79 6.28 12.49 -25.96
CA LYS A 79 5.29 13.30 -26.69
C LYS A 79 5.89 14.55 -27.32
N ALA A 80 6.90 15.15 -26.70
CA ALA A 80 7.61 16.29 -27.25
C ALA A 80 8.57 15.93 -28.39
N SER A 81 9.04 14.67 -28.46
CA SER A 81 9.83 14.17 -29.55
C SER A 81 8.92 13.85 -30.74
N LEU A 82 9.21 14.41 -31.91
CA LEU A 82 8.47 14.16 -33.15
C LEU A 82 8.56 12.72 -33.69
N LYS A 83 9.31 11.85 -33.00
CA LYS A 83 9.49 10.44 -33.37
C LYS A 83 8.34 9.59 -32.81
N SER A 84 7.58 8.95 -33.68
CA SER A 84 6.40 8.13 -33.36
C SER A 84 6.73 6.67 -33.02
N VAL A 85 7.97 6.22 -33.15
CA VAL A 85 8.35 4.81 -32.93
C VAL A 85 8.59 4.53 -31.46
N LYS A 86 7.83 3.59 -30.90
CA LYS A 86 8.05 3.07 -29.54
C LYS A 86 8.90 1.81 -29.62
N SER A 87 10.14 1.91 -29.15
CA SER A 87 11.03 0.76 -28.98
C SER A 87 11.87 0.90 -27.70
N ASP A 88 12.31 -0.22 -27.13
CA ASP A 88 13.16 -0.22 -25.94
C ASP A 88 14.47 0.55 -26.14
N LYS A 89 14.98 0.60 -27.37
CA LYS A 89 16.17 1.37 -27.74
C LYS A 89 15.92 2.87 -27.65
N GLU A 90 14.79 3.33 -28.20
CA GLU A 90 14.38 4.74 -28.12
C GLU A 90 14.08 5.15 -26.67
N ASP A 91 13.50 4.24 -25.88
CA ASP A 91 13.25 4.49 -24.45
C ASP A 91 14.56 4.63 -23.67
N ALA A 92 15.56 3.77 -23.91
CA ALA A 92 16.87 3.89 -23.29
C ALA A 92 17.56 5.22 -23.67
N LEU A 93 17.50 5.63 -24.93
CA LEU A 93 18.02 6.91 -25.38
C LEU A 93 17.30 8.10 -24.71
N LEU A 94 16.00 8.02 -24.58
CA LEU A 94 15.17 9.08 -23.96
C LEU A 94 15.47 9.22 -22.46
N ILE A 95 15.64 8.11 -21.77
CA ILE A 95 16.07 8.06 -20.38
C ILE A 95 17.46 8.70 -20.23
N THR A 96 18.41 8.36 -21.10
CA THR A 96 19.76 8.91 -21.06
C THR A 96 19.75 10.42 -21.29
N LYS A 97 18.95 10.92 -22.24
CA LYS A 97 18.78 12.36 -22.45
C LYS A 97 18.14 13.07 -21.25
N ALA A 98 17.19 12.42 -20.56
CA ALA A 98 16.61 12.99 -19.37
C ALA A 98 17.61 13.17 -18.22
N LEU A 99 18.70 12.38 -18.18
CA LEU A 99 19.76 12.55 -17.19
C LEU A 99 20.62 13.79 -17.38
N LEU A 100 20.53 14.48 -18.51
CA LEU A 100 21.23 15.73 -18.74
C LEU A 100 20.64 16.90 -17.93
N ASP A 101 19.38 16.79 -17.51
CA ASP A 101 18.72 17.82 -16.71
C ASP A 101 18.31 17.27 -15.32
N LYS A 102 18.91 17.83 -14.28
CA LYS A 102 18.65 17.46 -12.88
C LYS A 102 17.17 17.60 -12.46
N ALA A 103 16.36 18.37 -13.19
CA ALA A 103 14.95 18.52 -12.94
C ALA A 103 14.14 17.23 -13.23
N TYR A 104 14.67 16.30 -14.02
CA TYR A 104 13.94 15.13 -14.49
C TYR A 104 14.22 13.84 -13.70
N TYR A 105 15.23 13.83 -12.84
CA TYR A 105 15.61 12.64 -12.10
C TYR A 105 15.90 12.92 -10.63
N ARG A 106 15.87 11.87 -9.82
CA ARG A 106 16.39 11.88 -8.44
C ARG A 106 17.46 10.82 -8.28
N ILE A 107 18.58 11.17 -7.64
CA ILE A 107 19.58 10.20 -7.22
C ILE A 107 19.02 9.45 -6.01
N ILE A 108 19.22 8.14 -5.98
CA ILE A 108 18.81 7.28 -4.87
C ILE A 108 20.02 6.85 -4.05
N SER A 109 19.80 6.56 -2.78
CA SER A 109 20.78 6.14 -1.80
C SER A 109 20.37 4.82 -1.14
N ILE A 110 21.30 4.19 -0.42
CA ILE A 110 21.03 2.98 0.38
C ILE A 110 19.97 3.25 1.48
N GLN A 111 19.88 4.47 1.99
CA GLN A 111 18.80 4.85 2.93
C GLN A 111 17.41 4.78 2.28
N ASP A 112 17.32 5.03 0.97
CA ASP A 112 16.07 4.86 0.23
C ASP A 112 15.62 3.38 0.17
N GLU A 113 16.53 2.41 0.28
CA GLU A 113 16.18 0.97 0.31
C GLU A 113 15.38 0.60 1.57
N LYS A 114 15.79 1.10 2.76
CA LYS A 114 15.02 0.87 3.99
C LYS A 114 13.63 1.50 3.94
N LEU A 115 13.54 2.70 3.35
CA LEU A 115 12.25 3.34 3.12
C LEU A 115 11.40 2.59 2.10
N LYS A 116 12.01 1.96 1.09
CA LYS A 116 11.30 1.08 0.16
C LYS A 116 10.77 -0.17 0.83
N GLU A 117 11.58 -0.83 1.67
CA GLU A 117 11.14 -2.00 2.42
C GLU A 117 9.95 -1.65 3.31
N ALA A 118 10.04 -0.57 4.09
CA ALA A 118 8.94 -0.07 4.90
C ALA A 118 7.69 0.26 4.05
N LYS A 119 7.88 0.81 2.86
CA LYS A 119 6.81 1.14 1.91
C LYS A 119 6.09 -0.11 1.40
N GLU A 120 6.81 -1.16 1.04
CA GLU A 120 6.21 -2.42 0.58
C GLU A 120 5.42 -3.09 1.72
N LEU A 121 5.97 -3.16 2.94
CA LEU A 121 5.29 -3.75 4.09
C LEU A 121 4.02 -2.96 4.47
N THR A 122 4.09 -1.62 4.54
CA THR A 122 2.94 -0.78 4.89
C THR A 122 1.85 -0.80 3.82
N ARG A 123 2.22 -0.91 2.55
CA ARG A 123 1.28 -1.09 1.44
C ARG A 123 0.59 -2.45 1.49
N TYR A 124 1.35 -3.51 1.75
CA TYR A 124 0.78 -4.85 1.89
C TYR A 124 -0.16 -4.93 3.09
N ARG A 125 0.21 -4.31 4.23
CA ARG A 125 -0.69 -4.15 5.37
C ARG A 125 -2.00 -3.47 5.00
N THR A 126 -1.93 -2.38 4.23
CA THR A 126 -3.12 -1.67 3.74
C THR A 126 -3.99 -2.58 2.86
N GLN A 127 -3.39 -3.41 2.00
CA GLN A 127 -4.13 -4.37 1.19
C GLN A 127 -4.84 -5.41 2.04
N LEU A 128 -4.17 -5.97 3.05
CA LEU A 128 -4.79 -6.92 4.00
C LEU A 128 -5.94 -6.28 4.78
N THR A 129 -5.80 -5.01 5.20
CA THR A 129 -6.90 -4.27 5.87
C THR A 129 -8.12 -4.12 4.95
N LEU A 130 -7.91 -3.82 3.67
CA LEU A 130 -8.99 -3.74 2.69
C LEU A 130 -9.65 -5.10 2.44
N GLU A 131 -8.86 -6.17 2.41
CA GLU A 131 -9.36 -7.53 2.28
C GLU A 131 -10.17 -7.95 3.51
N MET A 132 -9.68 -7.63 4.71
CA MET A 132 -10.42 -7.79 5.97
C MET A 132 -11.80 -7.15 5.90
N ASN A 133 -11.89 -5.89 5.46
CA ASN A 133 -13.17 -5.19 5.35
C ASN A 133 -14.12 -5.86 4.35
N ARG A 134 -13.58 -6.38 3.24
CA ARG A 134 -14.39 -7.17 2.29
C ARG A 134 -14.93 -8.45 2.92
N LYS A 135 -14.10 -9.16 3.71
CA LYS A 135 -14.53 -10.37 4.44
C LYS A 135 -15.59 -10.05 5.49
N LYS A 136 -15.45 -8.95 6.22
CA LYS A 136 -16.46 -8.48 7.18
C LYS A 136 -17.81 -8.20 6.50
N ASN A 137 -17.79 -7.54 5.34
CA ASN A 137 -19.03 -7.28 4.58
C ASN A 137 -19.68 -8.59 4.07
N VAL A 138 -18.88 -9.59 3.68
CA VAL A 138 -19.40 -10.91 3.31
C VAL A 138 -20.01 -11.61 4.52
N LEU A 139 -19.35 -11.57 5.68
CA LEU A 139 -19.83 -12.13 6.93
C LEU A 139 -21.18 -11.50 7.32
N GLN A 140 -21.25 -10.16 7.32
CA GLN A 140 -22.45 -9.41 7.66
C GLN A 140 -23.63 -9.84 6.79
N ARG A 141 -23.46 -9.87 5.47
CA ARG A 141 -24.53 -10.30 4.55
C ARG A 141 -25.08 -11.67 4.88
N HIS A 142 -24.24 -12.61 5.32
CA HIS A 142 -24.70 -13.95 5.67
C HIS A 142 -25.37 -14.01 7.04
N ILE A 143 -24.88 -13.19 7.98
CA ILE A 143 -25.54 -13.07 9.30
C ILE A 143 -26.95 -12.49 9.13
N ASP A 144 -27.13 -11.48 8.30
CA ASP A 144 -28.46 -10.88 8.01
C ASP A 144 -29.47 -11.89 7.48
N ILE A 145 -29.02 -13.02 6.90
CA ILE A 145 -29.89 -14.10 6.43
C ILE A 145 -30.23 -15.10 7.54
N VAL A 146 -29.22 -15.50 8.35
CA VAL A 146 -29.39 -16.59 9.32
C VAL A 146 -29.69 -16.12 10.72
N PHE A 147 -29.41 -14.86 11.05
CA PHE A 147 -29.68 -14.24 12.33
C PHE A 147 -29.66 -12.70 12.24
N PRO A 148 -30.63 -12.07 11.59
CA PRO A 148 -30.65 -10.62 11.33
C PRO A 148 -30.61 -9.77 12.61
N GLU A 149 -31.14 -10.26 13.71
CA GLU A 149 -31.17 -9.54 14.98
C GLU A 149 -29.83 -9.59 15.75
N PHE A 150 -28.89 -10.44 15.33
CA PHE A 150 -27.64 -10.71 16.08
C PHE A 150 -26.85 -9.45 16.44
N ASN A 151 -26.73 -8.52 15.50
CA ASN A 151 -25.97 -7.29 15.71
C ASN A 151 -26.59 -6.34 16.71
N THR A 152 -27.89 -6.47 17.02
CA THR A 152 -28.57 -5.60 18.01
C THR A 152 -28.02 -5.76 19.44
N LEU A 153 -27.37 -6.88 19.72
CA LEU A 153 -26.73 -7.17 21.02
C LEU A 153 -25.35 -6.53 21.17
N PHE A 154 -24.73 -6.07 20.09
CA PHE A 154 -23.34 -5.63 20.11
C PHE A 154 -23.20 -4.15 19.85
N ASN A 155 -22.55 -3.41 20.75
CA ASN A 155 -22.14 -2.02 20.50
C ASN A 155 -20.98 -1.94 19.47
N ASN A 156 -20.13 -2.98 19.47
CA ASN A 156 -19.04 -3.14 18.51
C ASN A 156 -19.11 -4.53 17.91
N GLU A 157 -19.23 -4.60 16.61
CA GLU A 157 -19.17 -5.83 15.83
C GLU A 157 -17.72 -6.36 15.75
N TYR A 158 -17.59 -7.63 15.41
CA TYR A 158 -16.30 -8.33 15.21
C TYR A 158 -15.40 -8.40 16.45
N THR A 159 -15.98 -8.25 17.66
CA THR A 159 -15.25 -8.53 18.90
C THR A 159 -14.93 -10.02 19.04
N ILE A 160 -14.02 -10.35 19.98
CA ILE A 160 -13.67 -11.75 20.26
C ILE A 160 -14.91 -12.59 20.60
N THR A 161 -15.82 -12.05 21.40
CA THR A 161 -17.09 -12.74 21.75
C THR A 161 -17.99 -12.92 20.53
N TYR A 162 -18.14 -11.88 19.72
CA TYR A 162 -18.90 -11.91 18.47
C TYR A 162 -18.43 -13.05 17.55
N LEU A 163 -17.13 -13.10 17.27
CA LEU A 163 -16.55 -14.11 16.41
C LEU A 163 -16.58 -15.52 17.03
N ASN A 164 -16.41 -15.63 18.36
CA ASN A 164 -16.45 -16.92 19.05
C ASN A 164 -17.86 -17.55 19.03
N ILE A 165 -18.90 -16.74 19.14
CA ILE A 165 -20.28 -17.22 19.02
C ILE A 165 -20.51 -17.74 17.61
N LEU A 166 -20.26 -16.93 16.59
CA LEU A 166 -20.50 -17.29 15.20
C LEU A 166 -19.63 -18.45 14.70
N ARG A 167 -18.39 -18.58 15.19
CA ARG A 167 -17.50 -19.70 14.87
C ARG A 167 -18.08 -21.02 15.33
N LYS A 168 -18.77 -21.02 16.44
CA LYS A 168 -19.30 -22.24 17.03
C LYS A 168 -20.78 -22.47 16.70
N TYR A 169 -21.55 -21.37 16.58
CA TYR A 169 -22.99 -21.38 16.36
C TYR A 169 -23.32 -20.33 15.30
N SER A 170 -23.34 -20.76 14.04
CA SER A 170 -23.38 -19.84 12.91
C SER A 170 -24.77 -19.27 12.57
N ASP A 171 -25.85 -19.74 13.22
CA ASP A 171 -27.24 -19.32 12.96
C ASP A 171 -28.08 -19.29 14.23
N ALA A 172 -29.23 -18.60 14.14
CA ALA A 172 -30.17 -18.45 15.26
C ALA A 172 -30.75 -19.80 15.72
N TYR A 173 -31.07 -20.70 14.78
CA TYR A 173 -31.63 -22.01 15.11
C TYR A 173 -30.67 -22.83 15.97
N THR A 174 -29.41 -22.90 15.59
CA THR A 174 -28.36 -23.63 16.35
C THR A 174 -28.16 -23.03 17.74
N ILE A 175 -28.19 -21.69 17.88
CA ILE A 175 -28.06 -21.02 19.18
C ILE A 175 -29.27 -21.33 20.06
N ALA A 176 -30.49 -21.25 19.53
CA ALA A 176 -31.74 -21.51 20.26
C ALA A 176 -31.82 -22.94 20.83
N HIS A 177 -31.26 -23.92 20.09
CA HIS A 177 -31.29 -25.35 20.48
C HIS A 177 -30.05 -25.78 21.26
N THR A 178 -29.07 -24.88 21.49
CA THR A 178 -27.84 -25.20 22.24
C THR A 178 -28.09 -25.12 23.76
N ASP A 179 -27.42 -26.02 24.48
CA ASP A 179 -27.39 -25.95 25.94
C ASP A 179 -26.76 -24.65 26.45
N ILE A 180 -27.39 -24.02 27.42
CA ILE A 180 -27.00 -22.71 27.96
C ILE A 180 -25.58 -22.72 28.53
N ARG A 181 -25.15 -23.82 29.18
CA ARG A 181 -23.78 -23.95 29.72
C ARG A 181 -22.73 -23.93 28.61
N SER A 182 -23.04 -24.48 27.46
CA SER A 182 -22.17 -24.48 26.28
C SER A 182 -22.11 -23.09 25.64
N LEU A 183 -23.21 -22.35 25.64
CA LEU A 183 -23.30 -21.00 25.14
C LEU A 183 -22.50 -20.02 26.00
N ARG A 184 -22.61 -20.13 27.34
CA ARG A 184 -21.85 -19.31 28.31
C ARG A 184 -20.32 -19.39 28.10
N LYS A 185 -19.78 -20.50 27.59
CA LYS A 185 -18.34 -20.61 27.29
C LYS A 185 -17.84 -19.64 26.23
N CYS A 186 -18.72 -19.09 25.40
CA CYS A 186 -18.38 -18.09 24.38
C CYS A 186 -18.26 -16.66 24.96
N PHE A 187 -18.75 -16.43 26.19
CA PHE A 187 -18.89 -15.12 26.84
C PHE A 187 -17.71 -14.72 27.75
N LYS A 188 -16.52 -15.27 27.52
CA LYS A 188 -15.35 -15.05 28.40
C LYS A 188 -14.99 -13.59 28.65
N TYR A 189 -15.37 -12.68 27.75
CA TYR A 189 -15.02 -11.25 27.78
C TYR A 189 -16.20 -10.32 27.44
N CYS A 190 -17.44 -10.79 27.61
CA CYS A 190 -18.64 -10.01 27.33
C CYS A 190 -19.37 -9.65 28.63
N ASN A 191 -19.60 -8.35 28.83
CA ASN A 191 -20.37 -7.81 29.96
C ASN A 191 -21.61 -7.03 29.50
N SER A 192 -21.86 -6.95 28.18
CA SER A 192 -22.94 -6.13 27.61
C SER A 192 -24.30 -6.85 27.61
N PHE A 193 -24.28 -8.18 27.50
CA PHE A 193 -25.48 -9.02 27.48
C PHE A 193 -25.11 -10.45 27.93
N SER A 194 -26.10 -11.25 28.25
CA SER A 194 -25.96 -12.62 28.77
C SER A 194 -26.16 -13.68 27.67
N ALA A 195 -25.76 -14.91 27.98
CA ALA A 195 -26.02 -16.06 27.11
C ALA A 195 -27.52 -16.38 27.05
N GLU A 196 -28.27 -16.06 28.11
CA GLU A 196 -29.74 -16.18 28.22
C GLU A 196 -30.42 -15.24 27.24
N GLU A 197 -30.06 -13.94 27.24
CA GLU A 197 -30.55 -12.94 26.31
C GLU A 197 -30.28 -13.29 24.86
N LEU A 198 -29.04 -13.77 24.55
CA LEU A 198 -28.71 -14.25 23.21
C LEU A 198 -29.59 -15.43 22.80
N LYS A 199 -29.82 -16.38 23.69
CA LYS A 199 -30.68 -17.57 23.41
C LYS A 199 -32.14 -17.17 23.22
N GLU A 200 -32.64 -16.25 23.99
CA GLU A 200 -34.00 -15.72 23.86
C GLU A 200 -34.17 -15.00 22.50
N LEU A 201 -33.21 -14.12 22.15
CA LEU A 201 -33.23 -13.43 20.87
C LEU A 201 -33.20 -14.42 19.71
N ALA A 202 -32.33 -15.44 19.81
CA ALA A 202 -32.22 -16.48 18.78
C ALA A 202 -33.50 -17.33 18.63
N SER A 203 -34.22 -17.59 19.74
CA SER A 203 -35.47 -18.33 19.71
C SER A 203 -36.62 -17.56 19.06
N ASN A 204 -36.53 -16.22 19.03
CA ASN A 204 -37.51 -15.32 18.43
C ASN A 204 -37.06 -14.78 17.05
N SER A 205 -35.91 -15.24 16.52
CA SER A 205 -35.35 -14.75 15.28
C SER A 205 -36.17 -15.18 14.06
N VAL A 206 -36.21 -14.30 13.06
CA VAL A 206 -36.77 -14.59 11.73
C VAL A 206 -35.72 -15.17 10.77
N GLY A 207 -34.48 -15.37 11.24
CA GLY A 207 -33.40 -15.94 10.44
C GLY A 207 -33.69 -17.38 9.98
N ILE A 208 -33.17 -17.73 8.82
CA ILE A 208 -33.33 -19.08 8.27
C ILE A 208 -32.22 -20.02 8.75
N HIS A 209 -32.53 -21.30 8.90
CA HIS A 209 -31.52 -22.33 9.12
C HIS A 209 -31.03 -22.88 7.78
N ASP A 210 -29.74 -22.64 7.45
CA ASP A 210 -29.11 -23.11 6.22
C ASP A 210 -27.67 -23.55 6.48
N VAL A 211 -27.42 -24.84 6.29
CA VAL A 211 -26.10 -25.48 6.54
C VAL A 211 -25.03 -24.91 5.62
N SER A 212 -25.39 -24.56 4.37
CA SER A 212 -24.42 -24.00 3.41
C SER A 212 -23.97 -22.59 3.83
N ILE A 213 -24.91 -21.77 4.31
CA ILE A 213 -24.60 -20.43 4.82
C ILE A 213 -23.77 -20.54 6.09
N SER A 214 -24.11 -21.44 7.00
CA SER A 214 -23.34 -21.72 8.21
C SER A 214 -21.87 -22.11 7.88
N PHE A 215 -21.66 -22.94 6.89
CA PHE A 215 -20.32 -23.29 6.39
C PHE A 215 -19.57 -22.06 5.85
N ILE A 216 -20.25 -21.20 5.06
CA ILE A 216 -19.64 -19.98 4.53
C ILE A 216 -19.23 -19.04 5.67
N ILE A 217 -20.09 -18.84 6.68
CA ILE A 217 -19.77 -18.01 7.86
C ILE A 217 -18.49 -18.51 8.54
N GLN A 218 -18.38 -19.80 8.82
CA GLN A 218 -17.19 -20.40 9.45
C GLN A 218 -15.93 -20.22 8.58
N SER A 219 -16.04 -20.42 7.27
CA SER A 219 -14.94 -20.23 6.32
C SER A 219 -14.48 -18.75 6.26
N VAL A 220 -15.42 -17.80 6.27
CA VAL A 220 -15.11 -16.37 6.28
C VAL A 220 -14.44 -15.97 7.59
N ILE A 221 -14.91 -16.46 8.74
CA ILE A 221 -14.29 -16.19 10.04
C ILE A 221 -12.85 -16.72 10.06
N SER A 222 -12.61 -17.93 9.56
CA SER A 222 -11.26 -18.49 9.47
C SER A 222 -10.33 -17.63 8.59
N SER A 223 -10.87 -17.05 7.52
CA SER A 223 -10.14 -16.09 6.67
C SER A 223 -9.82 -14.79 7.42
N ILE A 224 -10.75 -14.28 8.22
CA ILE A 224 -10.57 -13.09 9.08
C ILE A 224 -9.47 -13.35 10.10
N ASP A 225 -9.47 -14.51 10.78
CA ASP A 225 -8.45 -14.89 11.74
C ASP A 225 -7.05 -14.94 11.10
N LEU A 226 -6.94 -15.53 9.91
CA LEU A 226 -5.67 -15.58 9.17
C LEU A 226 -5.17 -14.18 8.81
N ILE A 227 -6.04 -13.32 8.29
CA ILE A 227 -5.67 -11.95 7.93
C ILE A 227 -5.23 -11.16 9.17
N ASN A 228 -5.92 -11.32 10.31
CA ASN A 228 -5.53 -10.69 11.56
C ASN A 228 -4.12 -11.11 11.98
N SER A 229 -3.81 -12.40 11.97
CA SER A 229 -2.46 -12.89 12.33
C SER A 229 -1.38 -12.37 11.38
N GLN A 230 -1.67 -12.26 10.08
CA GLN A 230 -0.76 -11.66 9.10
C GLN A 230 -0.52 -10.16 9.35
N ILE A 231 -1.57 -9.42 9.72
CA ILE A 231 -1.43 -7.99 10.07
C ILE A 231 -0.58 -7.83 11.32
N GLU A 232 -0.80 -8.63 12.37
CA GLU A 232 0.00 -8.59 13.60
C GLU A 232 1.48 -8.89 13.35
N GLU A 233 1.78 -9.85 12.48
CA GLU A 233 3.17 -10.17 12.10
C GLU A 233 3.81 -9.02 11.32
N LEU A 234 3.06 -8.41 10.38
CA LEU A 234 3.52 -7.24 9.63
C LEU A 234 3.76 -6.03 10.53
N ASP A 235 2.88 -5.80 11.51
CA ASP A 235 3.01 -4.68 12.45
C ASP A 235 4.32 -4.79 13.24
N LYS A 236 4.69 -5.98 13.73
CA LYS A 236 5.98 -6.22 14.37
C LYS A 236 7.16 -5.91 13.45
N LYS A 237 7.13 -6.38 12.19
CA LYS A 237 8.19 -6.09 11.22
C LYS A 237 8.30 -4.60 10.88
N ILE A 238 7.18 -3.90 10.77
CA ILE A 238 7.15 -2.46 10.52
C ILE A 238 7.72 -1.70 11.73
N GLU A 239 7.40 -2.10 12.94
CA GLU A 239 7.95 -1.52 14.17
C GLU A 239 9.47 -1.69 14.27
N GLU A 240 10.01 -2.86 13.91
CA GLU A 240 11.45 -3.10 13.86
C GLU A 240 12.19 -2.17 12.88
N LEU A 241 11.57 -1.84 11.75
CA LEU A 241 12.14 -0.92 10.76
C LEU A 241 12.02 0.55 11.17
N ALA A 242 11.03 0.89 12.01
CA ALA A 242 10.64 2.27 12.29
C ALA A 242 11.54 2.99 13.31
N ILE A 243 12.40 2.30 14.04
CA ILE A 243 13.09 2.76 15.26
C ILE A 243 13.90 4.05 15.08
N THR A 244 14.36 4.39 13.88
CA THR A 244 15.29 5.51 13.68
C THR A 244 14.66 6.82 13.19
N GLN A 245 13.53 6.79 12.50
CA GLN A 245 12.94 8.01 11.86
C GLN A 245 11.52 8.36 12.33
N ALA A 246 10.82 7.45 12.98
CA ALA A 246 9.42 7.65 13.36
C ALA A 246 9.21 8.49 14.63
N SER A 247 10.25 8.74 15.41
CA SER A 247 10.13 9.34 16.75
C SER A 247 9.53 10.76 16.75
N SER A 248 9.78 11.56 15.73
CA SER A 248 9.23 12.94 15.68
C SER A 248 7.77 12.98 15.21
N ILE A 249 7.37 12.12 14.29
CA ILE A 249 5.99 12.12 13.76
C ILE A 249 5.01 11.46 14.74
N THR A 250 5.46 10.51 15.54
CA THR A 250 4.65 9.85 16.57
C THR A 250 4.36 10.74 17.80
N SER A 251 5.02 11.90 17.91
CA SER A 251 4.66 12.90 18.93
C SER A 251 3.30 13.57 18.64
N ILE A 252 2.79 13.45 17.42
CA ILE A 252 1.47 13.96 17.04
C ILE A 252 0.40 13.02 17.57
N PRO A 253 -0.58 13.51 18.39
CA PRO A 253 -1.67 12.67 18.87
C PRO A 253 -2.42 11.96 17.73
N GLY A 254 -2.73 10.67 17.92
CA GLY A 254 -3.40 9.85 16.90
C GLY A 254 -2.47 9.19 15.87
N ILE A 255 -1.17 9.51 15.85
CA ILE A 255 -0.21 8.84 14.98
C ILE A 255 0.55 7.74 15.75
N SER A 256 0.22 6.49 15.46
CA SER A 256 0.98 5.33 15.94
C SER A 256 2.30 5.18 15.16
N ILE A 257 3.21 4.34 15.68
CA ILE A 257 4.47 4.02 15.00
C ILE A 257 4.23 3.42 13.60
N ILE A 258 3.24 2.56 13.45
CA ILE A 258 2.83 1.97 12.16
C ILE A 258 2.36 3.05 11.17
N THR A 259 1.49 3.93 11.63
CA THR A 259 0.93 5.01 10.83
C THR A 259 2.00 6.03 10.45
N GLY A 260 2.87 6.40 11.41
CA GLY A 260 4.01 7.29 11.18
C GLY A 260 4.99 6.72 10.17
N THR A 261 5.34 5.43 10.30
CA THR A 261 6.20 4.73 9.33
C THR A 261 5.57 4.69 7.93
N SER A 262 4.26 4.44 7.84
CA SER A 262 3.53 4.46 6.57
C SER A 262 3.59 5.82 5.88
N ILE A 263 3.41 6.91 6.65
CA ILE A 263 3.51 8.29 6.13
C ILE A 263 4.94 8.56 5.63
N LEU A 264 5.96 8.28 6.44
CA LEU A 264 7.36 8.53 6.08
C LEU A 264 7.81 7.68 4.89
N ALA A 265 7.42 6.42 4.84
CA ALA A 265 7.73 5.51 3.73
C ALA A 265 7.11 5.96 2.40
N GLU A 266 5.89 6.50 2.44
CA GLU A 266 5.23 7.05 1.24
C GLU A 266 5.82 8.39 0.81
N LEU A 267 6.17 9.28 1.75
CA LEU A 267 6.79 10.57 1.46
C LEU A 267 8.23 10.43 0.97
N GLY A 268 8.96 9.44 1.50
CA GLY A 268 10.39 9.32 1.26
C GLY A 268 11.16 10.46 1.93
N ASP A 269 12.19 10.96 1.26
CA ASP A 269 12.99 12.08 1.75
C ASP A 269 12.17 13.39 1.79
N ILE A 270 11.89 13.85 3.00
CA ILE A 270 11.06 15.03 3.28
C ILE A 270 11.72 16.33 2.78
N SER A 271 13.06 16.38 2.69
CA SER A 271 13.79 17.57 2.23
C SER A 271 13.46 17.97 0.78
N LYS A 272 12.89 17.02 0.00
CA LYS A 272 12.42 17.26 -1.38
C LYS A 272 11.19 18.15 -1.48
N TYR A 273 10.46 18.31 -0.39
CA TYR A 273 9.26 19.13 -0.36
C TYR A 273 9.57 20.51 0.20
N SER A 274 9.62 21.54 -0.65
CA SER A 274 9.97 22.91 -0.23
C SER A 274 8.92 23.54 0.69
N ASN A 275 7.70 23.00 0.77
CA ASN A 275 6.62 23.44 1.64
C ASN A 275 5.51 22.40 1.79
N ALA A 276 4.63 22.61 2.77
CA ALA A 276 3.48 21.70 3.04
C ALA A 276 2.54 21.54 1.84
N GLY A 277 2.37 22.58 1.00
CA GLY A 277 1.51 22.51 -0.18
C GLY A 277 1.96 21.45 -1.21
N LYS A 278 3.29 21.19 -1.31
CA LYS A 278 3.80 20.11 -2.16
C LYS A 278 3.49 18.73 -1.59
N VAL A 279 3.50 18.56 -0.26
CA VAL A 279 3.11 17.33 0.42
C VAL A 279 1.61 17.06 0.21
N ILE A 280 0.78 18.08 0.38
CA ILE A 280 -0.67 18.03 0.14
C ILE A 280 -0.97 17.60 -1.32
N LYS A 281 -0.25 18.18 -2.30
CA LYS A 281 -0.33 17.79 -3.71
C LYS A 281 0.11 16.34 -3.93
N PHE A 282 1.20 15.93 -3.30
CA PHE A 282 1.72 14.56 -3.41
C PHE A 282 0.75 13.53 -2.80
N ALA A 283 0.07 13.86 -1.71
CA ALA A 283 -1.01 13.04 -1.15
C ALA A 283 -2.28 13.05 -2.03
N GLY A 284 -2.44 14.04 -2.91
CA GLY A 284 -3.61 14.21 -3.77
C GLY A 284 -4.87 14.60 -2.97
N VAL A 285 -4.70 15.27 -1.84
CA VAL A 285 -5.79 15.79 -0.99
C VAL A 285 -6.09 17.27 -1.24
N ASN A 286 -5.33 17.93 -2.12
CA ASN A 286 -5.64 19.30 -2.54
C ASN A 286 -6.98 19.35 -3.30
N PRO A 287 -7.78 20.43 -3.14
CA PRO A 287 -9.02 20.59 -3.88
C PRO A 287 -8.76 20.69 -5.39
N TYR A 288 -9.67 20.13 -6.16
CA TYR A 288 -9.70 20.34 -7.61
C TYR A 288 -10.33 21.70 -7.89
N ILE A 289 -9.51 22.64 -8.31
CA ILE A 289 -9.98 23.98 -8.69
C ILE A 289 -10.45 23.90 -10.13
N SER A 290 -11.73 24.19 -10.37
CA SER A 290 -12.32 24.33 -11.71
C SER A 290 -12.87 25.75 -11.83
N GLU A 291 -12.07 26.62 -12.40
CA GLU A 291 -12.43 28.01 -12.68
C GLU A 291 -12.29 28.26 -14.18
N SER A 292 -13.30 28.85 -14.78
CA SER A 292 -13.28 29.26 -16.18
C SER A 292 -14.05 30.58 -16.33
N GLY A 293 -13.32 31.68 -16.52
CA GLY A 293 -13.90 33.00 -16.64
C GLY A 293 -14.65 33.41 -15.35
N LYS A 294 -15.96 33.58 -15.45
CA LYS A 294 -16.83 33.94 -14.30
C LYS A 294 -17.38 32.73 -13.53
N PHE A 295 -17.05 31.51 -13.96
CA PHE A 295 -17.54 30.29 -13.35
C PHE A 295 -16.52 29.80 -12.28
N SER A 296 -16.99 29.65 -11.05
CA SER A 296 -16.30 28.98 -9.95
C SER A 296 -17.19 27.86 -9.44
N ALA A 297 -16.66 26.64 -9.32
CA ALA A 297 -17.43 25.49 -8.88
C ALA A 297 -17.69 25.55 -7.35
N ASP A 298 -18.96 25.47 -6.94
CA ASP A 298 -19.40 25.51 -5.53
C ASP A 298 -18.95 24.28 -4.72
N LYS A 299 -18.68 23.15 -5.37
CA LYS A 299 -18.20 21.91 -4.72
C LYS A 299 -16.91 21.45 -5.39
N THR A 300 -15.84 21.43 -4.61
CA THR A 300 -14.54 20.92 -5.06
C THR A 300 -14.22 19.58 -4.42
N ALA A 301 -14.07 18.54 -5.23
CA ALA A 301 -13.54 17.26 -4.77
C ALA A 301 -12.01 17.33 -4.70
N ILE A 302 -11.40 16.45 -3.91
CA ILE A 302 -9.93 16.31 -3.88
C ILE A 302 -9.44 15.73 -5.21
N THR A 303 -8.23 16.15 -5.64
CA THR A 303 -7.67 15.78 -6.97
C THR A 303 -7.42 14.28 -7.13
N LYS A 304 -7.15 13.56 -6.05
CA LYS A 304 -6.75 12.14 -6.04
C LYS A 304 -5.52 11.81 -6.93
N LYS A 305 -4.82 12.83 -7.43
CA LYS A 305 -3.63 12.72 -8.30
C LYS A 305 -2.36 12.52 -7.47
N GLY A 306 -2.32 11.51 -6.60
CA GLY A 306 -1.15 11.28 -5.75
C GLY A 306 -1.20 9.90 -5.12
N SER A 307 -0.34 9.66 -4.11
CA SER A 307 -0.33 8.37 -3.43
C SER A 307 -1.66 8.06 -2.77
N LYS A 308 -2.33 7.01 -3.27
CA LYS A 308 -3.58 6.52 -2.67
C LYS A 308 -3.35 5.96 -1.25
N TYR A 309 -2.16 5.41 -1.00
CA TYR A 309 -1.79 4.84 0.30
C TYR A 309 -1.55 5.95 1.33
N LEU A 310 -0.75 6.97 0.99
CA LEU A 310 -0.56 8.14 1.84
C LEU A 310 -1.89 8.79 2.19
N ARG A 311 -2.76 8.99 1.20
CA ARG A 311 -4.09 9.58 1.40
C ARG A 311 -4.96 8.73 2.34
N ALA A 312 -4.96 7.40 2.19
CA ALA A 312 -5.70 6.49 3.06
C ALA A 312 -5.18 6.55 4.50
N THR A 313 -3.84 6.57 4.68
CA THR A 313 -3.21 6.68 5.98
C THR A 313 -3.53 8.01 6.67
N LEU A 314 -3.44 9.13 5.94
CA LEU A 314 -3.81 10.46 6.47
C LEU A 314 -5.29 10.52 6.89
N TYR A 315 -6.17 9.87 6.14
CA TYR A 315 -7.59 9.81 6.49
C TYR A 315 -7.83 9.05 7.80
N GLN A 316 -7.09 7.97 8.05
CA GLN A 316 -7.17 7.21 9.29
C GLN A 316 -6.69 7.99 10.51
N VAL A 317 -5.72 8.90 10.34
CA VAL A 317 -5.18 9.74 11.43
C VAL A 317 -6.17 10.84 11.84
N ILE A 318 -6.97 11.36 10.92
CA ILE A 318 -7.89 12.49 11.17
C ILE A 318 -9.13 12.04 11.96
N ILE A 319 -9.57 10.79 11.80
CA ILE A 319 -10.81 10.28 12.46
C ILE A 319 -10.71 10.23 14.00
N PRO A 320 -9.55 9.88 14.63
CA PRO A 320 -9.43 9.83 16.09
C PRO A 320 -9.25 11.18 16.78
N VAL A 321 -9.08 12.27 16.05
CA VAL A 321 -8.91 13.64 16.57
C VAL A 321 -10.24 14.38 16.56
#